data_068cca44aeaf3c6171e5912fb3926811
#
_entry.id   068cca44aeaf3c6171e5912fb3926811
#
_cell.length_a   1.000
_cell.length_b   1.000
_cell.length_c   1.000
_cell.angle_alpha   90.00
_cell.angle_beta   90.00
_cell.angle_gamma   90.00
#
_symmetry.space_group_name_H-M   'P 1'
#
loop_
_entity.id
_entity.type
_entity.pdbx_description
1 polymer ?
#
loop_
_entity_poly.entity_id
_entity_poly.type
_entity_poly.pdbx_seq_one_letter_code
_entity_poly.pdbx_strand_id
1 'polypeptide(L)'
;MRLEGKVALVTGAASGIGKRIAEVYAENGAAVAIADLNLDGANATAKELQGKGARAIGVKMDVTSEQEVDDGVGAVVKALGHVDILVSNAGIQIVNPIDKFSYADWKKLMAIHVDGAFLTTRACLRSMYARGNGGAIIYMGSVHSKEASKLKAPYVAAKHALIGLAKVVAKEGAEHGVRANVICPGFVRTPLVEKQIPEQAKELGMSADDVIKKVMLKDTVDGEFTTVDDVAACALFFAGFETNALTGQSLVVSHGWFMQ
;
A
#
# COMPACT_ATOMS: atom_id res chain seq x y z
N MET A 1 16.07 14.20 -10.29
CA MET A 1 14.83 13.44 -9.97
C MET A 1 15.15 12.49 -8.84
N ARG A 2 14.27 12.40 -7.84
CA ARG A 2 14.57 11.68 -6.59
C ARG A 2 14.69 10.16 -6.73
N LEU A 3 14.12 9.57 -7.80
CA LEU A 3 14.11 8.13 -8.01
C LEU A 3 14.79 7.71 -9.32
N GLU A 4 15.65 8.56 -9.88
CA GLU A 4 16.40 8.26 -11.10
C GLU A 4 17.17 6.95 -10.97
N GLY A 5 17.00 6.04 -11.93
CA GLY A 5 17.65 4.73 -11.96
C GLY A 5 17.12 3.71 -10.94
N LYS A 6 16.10 4.05 -10.14
CA LYS A 6 15.45 3.13 -9.21
C LYS A 6 14.39 2.29 -9.92
N VAL A 7 14.15 1.09 -9.39
CA VAL A 7 13.06 0.20 -9.82
C VAL A 7 12.09 0.01 -8.66
N ALA A 8 10.83 0.37 -8.88
CA ALA A 8 9.77 0.22 -7.90
C ALA A 8 8.77 -0.86 -8.30
N LEU A 9 8.42 -1.73 -7.36
CA LEU A 9 7.31 -2.66 -7.44
C LEU A 9 6.16 -2.14 -6.56
N VAL A 10 4.99 -1.90 -7.15
CA VAL A 10 3.79 -1.46 -6.43
C VAL A 10 2.70 -2.48 -6.59
N THR A 11 2.19 -3.04 -5.48
CA THR A 11 1.10 -4.02 -5.50
C THR A 11 -0.27 -3.35 -5.39
N GLY A 12 -1.31 -3.94 -6.04
CA GLY A 12 -2.63 -3.32 -6.12
C GLY A 12 -2.61 -2.00 -6.90
N ALA A 13 -1.80 -1.93 -7.94
CA ALA A 13 -1.48 -0.68 -8.64
C ALA A 13 -2.23 -0.49 -9.97
N ALA A 14 -3.21 -1.33 -10.28
CA ALA A 14 -4.11 -1.10 -11.42
C ALA A 14 -5.07 0.09 -11.19
N SER A 15 -5.26 0.54 -9.94
CA SER A 15 -6.18 1.64 -9.62
C SER A 15 -5.82 2.34 -8.29
N GLY A 16 -6.54 3.42 -7.97
CA GLY A 16 -6.53 4.09 -6.67
C GLY A 16 -5.15 4.56 -6.20
N ILE A 17 -4.86 4.34 -4.93
CA ILE A 17 -3.60 4.80 -4.28
C ILE A 17 -2.38 4.18 -4.97
N GLY A 18 -2.41 2.86 -5.22
CA GLY A 18 -1.27 2.17 -5.84
C GLY A 18 -0.95 2.70 -7.24
N LYS A 19 -1.98 2.95 -8.07
CA LYS A 19 -1.80 3.56 -9.39
C LYS A 19 -1.15 4.95 -9.26
N ARG A 20 -1.67 5.81 -8.37
CA ARG A 20 -1.12 7.16 -8.22
C ARG A 20 0.31 7.17 -7.71
N ILE A 21 0.66 6.27 -6.77
CA ILE A 21 2.06 6.11 -6.33
C ILE A 21 2.96 5.72 -7.51
N ALA A 22 2.52 4.75 -8.33
CA ALA A 22 3.27 4.32 -9.50
C ALA A 22 3.50 5.47 -10.51
N GLU A 23 2.47 6.29 -10.74
CA GLU A 23 2.56 7.49 -11.57
C GLU A 23 3.59 8.49 -11.03
N VAL A 24 3.49 8.85 -9.75
CA VAL A 24 4.42 9.79 -9.10
C VAL A 24 5.85 9.25 -9.12
N TYR A 25 6.05 7.96 -8.92
CA TYR A 25 7.39 7.35 -8.99
C TYR A 25 7.96 7.43 -10.41
N ALA A 26 7.15 7.14 -11.43
CA ALA A 26 7.54 7.26 -12.83
C ALA A 26 7.88 8.72 -13.22
N GLU A 27 7.05 9.68 -12.79
CA GLU A 27 7.28 11.13 -12.94
C GLU A 27 8.61 11.59 -12.29
N ASN A 28 9.08 10.85 -11.28
CA ASN A 28 10.34 11.12 -10.58
C ASN A 28 11.51 10.23 -11.03
N GLY A 29 11.39 9.53 -12.17
CA GLY A 29 12.48 8.84 -12.85
C GLY A 29 12.63 7.37 -12.52
N ALA A 30 11.73 6.77 -11.72
CA ALA A 30 11.76 5.33 -11.47
C ALA A 30 11.25 4.54 -12.68
N ALA A 31 11.83 3.35 -12.88
CA ALA A 31 11.14 2.30 -13.61
C ALA A 31 10.12 1.63 -12.67
N VAL A 32 8.91 1.34 -13.16
CA VAL A 32 7.81 0.90 -12.29
C VAL A 32 7.18 -0.41 -12.76
N ALA A 33 7.07 -1.36 -11.85
CA ALA A 33 6.27 -2.57 -12.04
C ALA A 33 4.91 -2.41 -11.36
N ILE A 34 3.86 -2.47 -12.16
CA ILE A 34 2.46 -2.39 -11.75
C ILE A 34 1.98 -3.81 -11.48
N ALA A 35 1.99 -4.23 -10.22
CA ALA A 35 1.55 -5.57 -9.85
C ALA A 35 0.09 -5.54 -9.39
N ASP A 36 -0.75 -6.39 -9.98
CA ASP A 36 -2.16 -6.49 -9.63
C ASP A 36 -2.72 -7.88 -9.97
N LEU A 37 -3.77 -8.30 -9.26
CA LEU A 37 -4.55 -9.48 -9.62
C LEU A 37 -5.22 -9.29 -10.99
N ASN A 38 -5.63 -8.06 -11.32
CA ASN A 38 -6.15 -7.63 -12.61
C ASN A 38 -5.01 -7.26 -13.57
N LEU A 39 -4.50 -8.25 -14.30
CA LEU A 39 -3.41 -8.05 -15.26
C LEU A 39 -3.75 -7.03 -16.36
N ASP A 40 -4.99 -7.01 -16.85
CA ASP A 40 -5.39 -6.07 -17.90
C ASP A 40 -5.32 -4.62 -17.39
N GLY A 41 -5.79 -4.38 -16.16
CA GLY A 41 -5.66 -3.08 -15.50
C GLY A 41 -4.21 -2.69 -15.23
N ALA A 42 -3.38 -3.65 -14.81
CA ALA A 42 -1.94 -3.43 -14.62
C ALA A 42 -1.24 -3.06 -15.93
N ASN A 43 -1.54 -3.76 -17.02
CA ASN A 43 -1.00 -3.48 -18.35
C ASN A 43 -1.48 -2.12 -18.89
N ALA A 44 -2.75 -1.77 -18.67
CA ALA A 44 -3.28 -0.47 -19.06
C ALA A 44 -2.54 0.68 -18.37
N THR A 45 -2.36 0.59 -17.04
CA THR A 45 -1.58 1.56 -16.27
C THR A 45 -0.12 1.63 -16.74
N ALA A 46 0.53 0.48 -16.97
CA ALA A 46 1.89 0.46 -17.47
C ALA A 46 2.01 1.13 -18.84
N LYS A 47 1.04 0.89 -19.74
CA LYS A 47 0.99 1.51 -21.08
C LYS A 47 0.78 3.04 -21.01
N GLU A 48 -0.04 3.51 -20.08
CA GLU A 48 -0.22 4.95 -19.82
C GLU A 48 1.12 5.60 -19.42
N LEU A 49 1.88 4.96 -18.51
CA LEU A 49 3.18 5.45 -18.09
C LEU A 49 4.22 5.41 -19.22
N GLN A 50 4.24 4.34 -20.01
CA GLN A 50 5.10 4.22 -21.19
C GLN A 50 4.80 5.33 -22.22
N GLY A 51 3.52 5.66 -22.42
CA GLY A 51 3.10 6.77 -23.30
C GLY A 51 3.61 8.15 -22.85
N LYS A 52 3.96 8.28 -21.56
CA LYS A 52 4.60 9.46 -20.95
C LYS A 52 6.14 9.36 -20.90
N GLY A 53 6.73 8.33 -21.53
CA GLY A 53 8.17 8.12 -21.60
C GLY A 53 8.79 7.34 -20.43
N ALA A 54 8.00 6.83 -19.49
CA ALA A 54 8.51 6.04 -18.37
C ALA A 54 8.78 4.59 -18.77
N ARG A 55 9.71 3.94 -18.07
CA ARG A 55 9.89 2.49 -18.12
C ARG A 55 8.89 1.84 -17.16
N ALA A 56 7.90 1.13 -17.68
CA ALA A 56 6.89 0.47 -16.85
C ALA A 56 6.51 -0.90 -17.42
N ILE A 57 6.11 -1.83 -16.55
CA ILE A 57 5.54 -3.13 -16.92
C ILE A 57 4.34 -3.46 -16.05
N GLY A 58 3.36 -4.18 -16.63
CA GLY A 58 2.30 -4.82 -15.87
C GLY A 58 2.74 -6.23 -15.43
N VAL A 59 2.39 -6.61 -14.21
CA VAL A 59 2.70 -7.93 -13.64
C VAL A 59 1.45 -8.49 -13.00
N LYS A 60 1.01 -9.69 -13.42
CA LYS A 60 -0.04 -10.40 -12.69
C LYS A 60 0.53 -10.89 -11.36
N MET A 61 -0.16 -10.60 -10.25
CA MET A 61 0.27 -11.03 -8.93
C MET A 61 -0.92 -11.16 -7.97
N ASP A 62 -1.23 -12.37 -7.56
CA ASP A 62 -2.01 -12.61 -6.37
C ASP A 62 -1.05 -12.60 -5.17
N VAL A 63 -1.13 -11.57 -4.34
CA VAL A 63 -0.25 -11.41 -3.17
C VAL A 63 -0.45 -12.52 -2.13
N THR A 64 -1.53 -13.29 -2.20
CA THR A 64 -1.81 -14.43 -1.30
C THR A 64 -1.17 -15.73 -1.77
N SER A 65 -0.63 -15.75 -3.00
CA SER A 65 0.06 -16.90 -3.60
C SER A 65 1.58 -16.71 -3.53
N GLU A 66 2.26 -17.53 -2.74
CA GLU A 66 3.72 -17.51 -2.65
C GLU A 66 4.38 -17.65 -4.02
N GLN A 67 3.88 -18.58 -4.84
CA GLN A 67 4.41 -18.82 -6.18
C GLN A 67 4.21 -17.61 -7.11
N GLU A 68 3.00 -17.00 -7.14
CA GLU A 68 2.75 -15.84 -8.00
C GLU A 68 3.56 -14.61 -7.56
N VAL A 69 3.84 -14.46 -6.26
CA VAL A 69 4.71 -13.40 -5.74
C VAL A 69 6.16 -13.62 -6.17
N ASP A 70 6.70 -14.82 -5.99
CA ASP A 70 8.09 -15.14 -6.38
C ASP A 70 8.27 -15.02 -7.91
N ASP A 71 7.32 -15.53 -8.71
CA ASP A 71 7.35 -15.40 -10.17
C ASP A 71 7.21 -13.94 -10.63
N GLY A 72 6.32 -13.19 -9.97
CA GLY A 72 6.10 -11.78 -10.27
C GLY A 72 7.35 -10.92 -9.98
N VAL A 73 7.99 -11.11 -8.84
CA VAL A 73 9.26 -10.42 -8.53
C VAL A 73 10.35 -10.87 -9.50
N GLY A 74 10.42 -12.16 -9.85
CA GLY A 74 11.33 -12.67 -10.88
C GLY A 74 11.12 -12.01 -12.25
N ALA A 75 9.86 -11.80 -12.65
CA ALA A 75 9.53 -11.09 -13.89
C ALA A 75 9.99 -9.62 -13.85
N VAL A 76 9.84 -8.93 -12.71
CA VAL A 76 10.35 -7.56 -12.52
C VAL A 76 11.87 -7.52 -12.66
N VAL A 77 12.58 -8.41 -11.98
CA VAL A 77 14.04 -8.49 -12.06
C VAL A 77 14.50 -8.77 -13.50
N LYS A 78 13.83 -9.69 -14.20
CA LYS A 78 14.14 -10.01 -15.60
C LYS A 78 13.92 -8.81 -16.54
N ALA A 79 12.86 -8.04 -16.37
CA ALA A 79 12.49 -6.96 -17.27
C ALA A 79 13.15 -5.62 -16.94
N LEU A 80 13.32 -5.31 -15.64
CA LEU A 80 13.79 -4.00 -15.16
C LEU A 80 15.17 -4.08 -14.47
N GLY A 81 15.68 -5.29 -14.22
CA GLY A 81 17.04 -5.56 -13.72
C GLY A 81 17.09 -5.86 -12.21
N HIS A 82 16.26 -5.25 -11.39
CA HIS A 82 16.27 -5.40 -9.93
C HIS A 82 14.99 -4.81 -9.31
N VAL A 83 14.90 -4.84 -7.96
CA VAL A 83 13.92 -4.10 -7.19
C VAL A 83 14.64 -3.27 -6.13
N ASP A 84 14.43 -1.94 -6.13
CA ASP A 84 14.95 -1.04 -5.08
C ASP A 84 13.85 -0.63 -4.10
N ILE A 85 12.60 -0.57 -4.57
CA ILE A 85 11.48 -0.05 -3.79
C ILE A 85 10.32 -1.05 -3.89
N LEU A 86 9.78 -1.45 -2.74
CA LEU A 86 8.50 -2.15 -2.65
C LEU A 86 7.46 -1.22 -2.02
N VAL A 87 6.32 -1.06 -2.67
CA VAL A 87 5.11 -0.52 -2.06
C VAL A 87 4.09 -1.66 -1.92
N SER A 88 3.97 -2.19 -0.70
CA SER A 88 2.98 -3.21 -0.35
C SER A 88 1.65 -2.52 -0.06
N ASN A 89 0.85 -2.35 -1.12
CA ASN A 89 -0.40 -1.58 -1.10
C ASN A 89 -1.65 -2.43 -1.34
N ALA A 90 -1.55 -3.59 -1.97
CA ALA A 90 -2.70 -4.46 -2.25
C ALA A 90 -3.58 -4.66 -1.01
N GLY A 91 -4.88 -4.51 -1.14
CA GLY A 91 -5.78 -4.62 -0.01
C GLY A 91 -7.25 -4.54 -0.40
N ILE A 92 -8.09 -5.07 0.47
CA ILE A 92 -9.55 -5.02 0.37
C ILE A 92 -10.16 -4.58 1.70
N GLN A 93 -11.45 -4.28 1.68
CA GLN A 93 -12.22 -4.03 2.89
C GLN A 93 -13.54 -4.79 2.82
N ILE A 94 -13.94 -5.35 3.97
CA ILE A 94 -15.25 -5.94 4.22
C ILE A 94 -15.75 -5.33 5.52
N VAL A 95 -16.99 -4.85 5.51
CA VAL A 95 -17.63 -4.17 6.64
C VAL A 95 -18.67 -5.10 7.24
N ASN A 96 -18.50 -5.46 8.53
CA ASN A 96 -19.46 -6.29 9.25
C ASN A 96 -19.22 -6.18 10.77
N PRO A 97 -20.26 -6.30 11.63
CA PRO A 97 -20.08 -6.47 13.07
C PRO A 97 -19.20 -7.69 13.38
N ILE A 98 -18.40 -7.63 14.44
CA ILE A 98 -17.44 -8.68 14.76
C ILE A 98 -18.09 -10.04 15.01
N ASP A 99 -19.26 -10.05 15.64
CA ASP A 99 -20.05 -11.26 15.92
C ASP A 99 -20.69 -11.90 14.66
N LYS A 100 -20.77 -11.12 13.57
CA LYS A 100 -21.30 -11.56 12.27
C LYS A 100 -20.23 -11.77 11.21
N PHE A 101 -18.97 -11.49 11.53
CA PHE A 101 -17.86 -11.67 10.58
C PHE A 101 -17.63 -13.16 10.30
N SER A 102 -17.70 -13.56 9.02
CA SER A 102 -17.38 -14.95 8.68
C SER A 102 -15.90 -15.22 8.87
N TYR A 103 -15.54 -16.43 9.30
CA TYR A 103 -14.14 -16.81 9.42
C TYR A 103 -13.42 -16.84 8.07
N ALA A 104 -14.17 -17.11 6.98
CA ALA A 104 -13.63 -17.05 5.62
C ALA A 104 -13.21 -15.62 5.24
N ASP A 105 -14.04 -14.61 5.53
CA ASP A 105 -13.73 -13.22 5.27
C ASP A 105 -12.58 -12.70 6.15
N TRP A 106 -12.55 -13.13 7.42
CA TRP A 106 -11.41 -12.89 8.32
C TRP A 106 -10.11 -13.39 7.69
N LYS A 107 -10.06 -14.67 7.30
CA LYS A 107 -8.87 -15.26 6.67
C LYS A 107 -8.49 -14.56 5.37
N LYS A 108 -9.48 -14.23 4.54
CA LYS A 108 -9.24 -13.53 3.28
C LYS A 108 -8.57 -12.17 3.49
N LEU A 109 -9.05 -11.37 4.45
CA LEU A 109 -8.42 -10.09 4.77
C LEU A 109 -7.01 -10.27 5.31
N MET A 110 -6.80 -11.19 6.25
CA MET A 110 -5.47 -11.47 6.80
C MET A 110 -4.50 -11.94 5.71
N ALA A 111 -4.92 -12.86 4.84
CA ALA A 111 -4.11 -13.36 3.74
C ALA A 111 -3.66 -12.23 2.79
N ILE A 112 -4.57 -11.33 2.41
CA ILE A 112 -4.21 -10.23 1.49
C ILE A 112 -3.32 -9.19 2.17
N HIS A 113 -3.68 -8.75 3.37
CA HIS A 113 -3.01 -7.63 4.02
C HIS A 113 -1.74 -8.02 4.78
N VAL A 114 -1.72 -9.18 5.44
CA VAL A 114 -0.60 -9.60 6.30
C VAL A 114 0.30 -10.58 5.58
N ASP A 115 -0.27 -11.71 5.13
CA ASP A 115 0.53 -12.72 4.44
C ASP A 115 1.07 -12.16 3.11
N GLY A 116 0.25 -11.40 2.36
CA GLY A 116 0.68 -10.74 1.13
C GLY A 116 1.78 -9.71 1.35
N ALA A 117 1.72 -8.94 2.44
CA ALA A 117 2.81 -8.03 2.80
C ALA A 117 4.09 -8.79 3.16
N PHE A 118 3.98 -9.88 3.90
CA PHE A 118 5.11 -10.76 4.22
C PHE A 118 5.73 -11.39 2.96
N LEU A 119 4.92 -12.00 2.10
CA LEU A 119 5.40 -12.68 0.90
C LEU A 119 6.11 -11.72 -0.06
N THR A 120 5.50 -10.58 -0.35
CA THR A 120 6.10 -9.55 -1.23
C THR A 120 7.37 -8.95 -0.62
N THR A 121 7.38 -8.72 0.68
CA THR A 121 8.58 -8.27 1.41
C THR A 121 9.71 -9.27 1.29
N ARG A 122 9.46 -10.54 1.59
CA ARG A 122 10.45 -11.61 1.54
C ARG A 122 11.06 -11.75 0.14
N ALA A 123 10.24 -11.75 -0.90
CA ALA A 123 10.70 -11.86 -2.28
C ALA A 123 11.55 -10.65 -2.71
N CYS A 124 11.11 -9.42 -2.35
CA CYS A 124 11.88 -8.21 -2.66
C CYS A 124 13.18 -8.12 -1.84
N LEU A 125 13.18 -8.49 -0.56
CA LEU A 125 14.40 -8.51 0.27
C LEU A 125 15.47 -9.42 -0.32
N ARG A 126 15.12 -10.60 -0.85
CA ARG A 126 16.07 -11.48 -1.55
C ARG A 126 16.76 -10.76 -2.72
N SER A 127 16.00 -9.99 -3.51
CA SER A 127 16.54 -9.20 -4.62
C SER A 127 17.43 -8.05 -4.12
N MET A 128 16.97 -7.31 -3.09
CA MET A 128 17.70 -6.19 -2.51
C MET A 128 19.03 -6.63 -1.87
N TYR A 129 19.01 -7.73 -1.11
CA TYR A 129 20.19 -8.28 -0.45
C TYR A 129 21.21 -8.81 -1.45
N ALA A 130 20.76 -9.53 -2.49
CA ALA A 130 21.65 -10.04 -3.54
C ALA A 130 22.35 -8.91 -4.31
N ARG A 131 21.69 -7.75 -4.46
CA ARG A 131 22.27 -6.58 -5.12
C ARG A 131 23.22 -5.78 -4.22
N GLY A 132 22.98 -5.72 -2.91
CA GLY A 132 23.82 -5.02 -1.93
C GLY A 132 23.77 -3.49 -1.97
N ASN A 133 22.76 -2.89 -2.62
CA ASN A 133 22.65 -1.45 -2.81
C ASN A 133 21.53 -0.81 -1.96
N GLY A 134 21.11 -1.49 -0.91
CA GLY A 134 20.01 -1.05 -0.06
C GLY A 134 18.64 -1.15 -0.72
N GLY A 135 17.65 -0.52 -0.11
CA GLY A 135 16.29 -0.50 -0.62
C GLY A 135 15.31 0.24 0.29
N ALA A 136 14.08 0.40 -0.16
CA ALA A 136 13.00 0.97 0.63
C ALA A 136 11.73 0.11 0.53
N ILE A 137 11.18 -0.27 1.68
CA ILE A 137 9.90 -0.97 1.76
C ILE A 137 8.89 -0.04 2.41
N ILE A 138 7.75 0.15 1.76
CA ILE A 138 6.68 1.02 2.21
C ILE A 138 5.41 0.19 2.30
N TYR A 139 4.87 0.08 3.49
CA TYR A 139 3.60 -0.59 3.73
C TYR A 139 2.46 0.42 3.73
N MET A 140 1.38 0.09 3.04
CA MET A 140 0.15 0.86 3.10
C MET A 140 -0.65 0.46 4.33
N GLY A 141 -0.42 1.19 5.42
CA GLY A 141 -1.20 1.12 6.64
C GLY A 141 -2.56 1.80 6.51
N SER A 142 -3.00 2.40 7.58
CA SER A 142 -4.20 3.24 7.70
C SER A 142 -4.11 3.97 9.05
N VAL A 143 -4.94 4.99 9.29
CA VAL A 143 -5.23 5.45 10.66
C VAL A 143 -5.62 4.25 11.53
N HIS A 144 -6.28 3.25 10.96
CA HIS A 144 -6.58 1.99 11.63
C HIS A 144 -5.37 1.09 11.94
N SER A 145 -4.17 1.53 11.68
CA SER A 145 -2.93 0.95 12.26
C SER A 145 -2.63 1.52 13.66
N LYS A 146 -3.36 2.52 14.11
CA LYS A 146 -3.18 3.27 15.36
C LYS A 146 -4.41 3.24 16.25
N GLU A 147 -5.59 3.23 15.67
CA GLU A 147 -6.86 3.22 16.39
C GLU A 147 -7.86 2.25 15.76
N ALA A 148 -8.97 2.00 16.46
CA ALA A 148 -10.01 1.10 16.01
C ALA A 148 -11.21 1.86 15.43
N SER A 149 -11.93 1.16 14.56
CA SER A 149 -13.24 1.57 14.06
C SER A 149 -14.20 0.39 14.14
N LYS A 150 -15.47 0.66 14.41
CA LYS A 150 -16.52 -0.36 14.36
C LYS A 150 -16.57 -1.03 12.97
N LEU A 151 -17.05 -2.26 12.92
CA LEU A 151 -17.33 -3.02 11.69
C LEU A 151 -16.09 -3.47 10.88
N LYS A 152 -14.87 -3.26 11.36
CA LYS A 152 -13.62 -3.47 10.60
C LYS A 152 -12.60 -4.35 11.32
N ALA A 153 -13.05 -5.32 12.14
CA ALA A 153 -12.17 -6.09 13.00
C ALA A 153 -10.92 -6.71 12.30
N PRO A 154 -11.05 -7.48 11.20
CA PRO A 154 -9.88 -8.06 10.54
C PRO A 154 -8.99 -6.99 9.86
N TYR A 155 -9.61 -5.92 9.35
CA TYR A 155 -8.84 -4.83 8.74
C TYR A 155 -8.00 -4.08 9.76
N VAL A 156 -8.58 -3.71 10.90
CA VAL A 156 -7.86 -3.05 12.02
C VAL A 156 -6.72 -3.95 12.51
N ALA A 157 -6.99 -5.24 12.74
CA ALA A 157 -5.97 -6.20 13.16
C ALA A 157 -4.82 -6.29 12.14
N ALA A 158 -5.14 -6.42 10.86
CA ALA A 158 -4.16 -6.50 9.79
C ALA A 158 -3.31 -5.22 9.68
N LYS A 159 -3.95 -4.05 9.77
CA LYS A 159 -3.23 -2.76 9.64
C LYS A 159 -2.31 -2.49 10.85
N HIS A 160 -2.65 -2.95 12.06
CA HIS A 160 -1.75 -2.95 13.21
C HIS A 160 -0.54 -3.88 12.99
N ALA A 161 -0.76 -5.08 12.42
CA ALA A 161 0.31 -6.04 12.13
C ALA A 161 1.39 -5.46 11.20
N LEU A 162 1.03 -4.60 10.22
CA LEU A 162 1.98 -3.98 9.30
C LEU A 162 3.01 -3.09 10.01
N ILE A 163 2.63 -2.43 11.11
CA ILE A 163 3.59 -1.64 11.91
C ILE A 163 4.63 -2.57 12.56
N GLY A 164 4.20 -3.70 13.10
CA GLY A 164 5.10 -4.71 13.66
C GLY A 164 6.06 -5.24 12.60
N LEU A 165 5.53 -5.63 11.45
CA LEU A 165 6.33 -6.14 10.32
C LEU A 165 7.38 -5.10 9.87
N ALA A 166 6.98 -3.84 9.67
CA ALA A 166 7.90 -2.78 9.28
C ALA A 166 9.06 -2.60 10.26
N LYS A 167 8.80 -2.69 11.57
CA LYS A 167 9.82 -2.57 12.60
C LYS A 167 10.82 -3.74 12.58
N VAL A 168 10.36 -4.96 12.33
CA VAL A 168 11.24 -6.13 12.18
C VAL A 168 12.11 -5.96 10.95
N VAL A 169 11.51 -5.65 9.80
CA VAL A 169 12.23 -5.46 8.54
C VAL A 169 13.24 -4.30 8.63
N ALA A 170 12.91 -3.23 9.35
CA ALA A 170 13.85 -2.13 9.59
C ALA A 170 15.10 -2.57 10.37
N LYS A 171 14.95 -3.51 11.32
CA LYS A 171 16.07 -4.06 12.10
C LYS A 171 16.90 -5.05 11.29
N GLU A 172 16.24 -6.02 10.64
CA GLU A 172 16.93 -7.05 9.85
C GLU A 172 17.54 -6.51 8.57
N GLY A 173 16.89 -5.53 7.93
CA GLY A 173 17.35 -4.89 6.71
C GLY A 173 18.51 -3.91 6.90
N ALA A 174 18.79 -3.48 8.14
CA ALA A 174 19.78 -2.44 8.44
C ALA A 174 21.19 -2.77 7.91
N GLU A 175 21.64 -4.01 8.08
CA GLU A 175 22.94 -4.48 7.60
C GLU A 175 23.08 -4.44 6.07
N HIS A 176 21.94 -4.46 5.38
CA HIS A 176 21.85 -4.42 3.92
C HIS A 176 21.45 -3.02 3.39
N GLY A 177 21.36 -2.02 4.27
CA GLY A 177 20.92 -0.67 3.88
C GLY A 177 19.44 -0.58 3.47
N VAL A 178 18.60 -1.54 3.87
CA VAL A 178 17.16 -1.55 3.57
C VAL A 178 16.39 -0.83 4.68
N ARG A 179 15.53 0.10 4.28
CA ARG A 179 14.61 0.83 5.16
C ARG A 179 13.19 0.29 5.00
N ALA A 180 12.42 0.31 6.08
CA ALA A 180 11.02 -0.08 6.06
C ALA A 180 10.16 0.89 6.86
N ASN A 181 9.10 1.42 6.26
CA ASN A 181 8.20 2.40 6.88
C ASN A 181 6.73 2.12 6.51
N VAL A 182 5.81 2.74 7.25
CA VAL A 182 4.37 2.60 7.04
C VAL A 182 3.76 3.97 6.77
N ILE A 183 2.92 4.09 5.75
CA ILE A 183 2.05 5.25 5.56
C ILE A 183 0.69 4.88 6.13
N CYS A 184 0.11 5.76 6.94
CA CYS A 184 -1.17 5.55 7.61
C CYS A 184 -2.19 6.61 7.13
N PRO A 185 -2.82 6.43 5.97
CA PRO A 185 -3.82 7.38 5.47
C PRO A 185 -5.09 7.37 6.32
N GLY A 186 -5.79 8.50 6.33
CA GLY A 186 -7.21 8.59 6.69
C GLY A 186 -8.10 7.95 5.62
N PHE A 187 -9.34 8.42 5.51
CA PHE A 187 -10.19 8.02 4.39
C PHE A 187 -9.72 8.70 3.11
N VAL A 188 -9.31 7.90 2.14
CA VAL A 188 -8.92 8.35 0.80
C VAL A 188 -10.03 8.03 -0.18
N ARG A 189 -10.59 9.04 -0.85
CA ARG A 189 -11.70 8.85 -1.78
C ARG A 189 -11.27 8.06 -3.01
N THR A 190 -11.46 6.76 -2.94
CA THR A 190 -11.08 5.75 -3.95
C THR A 190 -12.27 4.85 -4.23
N PRO A 191 -12.25 4.03 -5.31
CA PRO A 191 -13.30 3.03 -5.53
C PRO A 191 -13.57 2.12 -4.32
N LEU A 192 -12.55 1.85 -3.50
CA LEU A 192 -12.69 1.07 -2.26
C LEU A 192 -13.54 1.82 -1.22
N VAL A 193 -13.34 3.12 -1.03
CA VAL A 193 -14.11 3.93 -0.08
C VAL A 193 -15.52 4.20 -0.60
N GLU A 194 -15.66 4.49 -1.89
CA GLU A 194 -17.00 4.68 -2.51
C GLU A 194 -17.91 3.44 -2.30
N LYS A 195 -17.35 2.24 -2.39
CA LYS A 195 -18.07 0.99 -2.10
C LYS A 195 -18.48 0.88 -0.62
N GLN A 196 -17.66 1.35 0.31
CA GLN A 196 -17.93 1.26 1.74
C GLN A 196 -19.07 2.18 2.21
N ILE A 197 -19.31 3.32 1.53
CA ILE A 197 -20.32 4.30 1.93
C ILE A 197 -21.71 3.65 2.00
N PRO A 198 -22.25 3.01 0.95
CA PRO A 198 -23.56 2.36 1.01
C PRO A 198 -23.59 1.15 1.96
N GLU A 199 -22.47 0.40 2.09
CA GLU A 199 -22.37 -0.73 3.00
C GLU A 199 -22.52 -0.26 4.47
N GLN A 200 -21.80 0.80 4.84
CA GLN A 200 -21.89 1.36 6.18
C GLN A 200 -23.24 2.07 6.42
N ALA A 201 -23.80 2.75 5.43
CA ALA A 201 -25.11 3.38 5.52
C ALA A 201 -26.20 2.35 5.89
N LYS A 202 -26.19 1.20 5.20
CA LYS A 202 -27.10 0.09 5.49
C LYS A 202 -26.91 -0.48 6.90
N GLU A 203 -25.67 -0.74 7.29
CA GLU A 203 -25.36 -1.40 8.57
C GLU A 203 -25.61 -0.47 9.78
N LEU A 204 -25.41 0.84 9.60
CA LEU A 204 -25.61 1.84 10.64
C LEU A 204 -27.01 2.45 10.64
N GLY A 205 -27.87 2.16 9.65
CA GLY A 205 -29.19 2.75 9.50
C GLY A 205 -29.15 4.27 9.24
N MET A 206 -28.15 4.75 8.49
CA MET A 206 -27.88 6.17 8.23
C MET A 206 -27.98 6.46 6.73
N SER A 207 -28.10 7.75 6.36
CA SER A 207 -27.93 8.17 4.97
C SER A 207 -26.44 8.10 4.55
N ALA A 208 -26.18 8.00 3.24
CA ALA A 208 -24.80 8.05 2.70
C ALA A 208 -24.07 9.34 3.11
N ASP A 209 -24.77 10.48 3.07
CA ASP A 209 -24.22 11.78 3.49
C ASP A 209 -23.86 11.81 4.98
N ASP A 210 -24.69 11.19 5.83
CA ASP A 210 -24.40 11.09 7.24
C ASP A 210 -23.21 10.18 7.53
N VAL A 211 -23.03 9.10 6.77
CA VAL A 211 -21.83 8.25 6.87
C VAL A 211 -20.58 9.07 6.54
N ILE A 212 -20.60 9.85 5.47
CA ILE A 212 -19.46 10.69 5.10
C ILE A 212 -19.18 11.70 6.24
N LYS A 213 -20.16 12.49 6.63
CA LYS A 213 -19.96 13.61 7.56
C LYS A 213 -19.74 13.17 9.00
N LYS A 214 -20.52 12.17 9.49
CA LYS A 214 -20.59 11.79 10.91
C LYS A 214 -19.78 10.54 11.25
N VAL A 215 -19.27 9.80 10.25
CA VAL A 215 -18.49 8.60 10.46
C VAL A 215 -17.10 8.72 9.84
N MET A 216 -17.00 9.12 8.57
CA MET A 216 -15.71 9.13 7.87
C MET A 216 -14.89 10.38 8.15
N LEU A 217 -15.52 11.56 8.14
CA LEU A 217 -14.81 12.85 8.24
C LEU A 217 -14.98 13.55 9.59
N LYS A 218 -15.73 12.96 10.52
CA LYS A 218 -16.07 13.62 11.81
C LYS A 218 -14.85 14.02 12.65
N ASP A 219 -13.77 13.29 12.54
CA ASP A 219 -12.56 13.48 13.35
C ASP A 219 -11.45 14.21 12.59
N THR A 220 -11.68 14.57 11.30
CA THR A 220 -10.78 15.44 10.55
C THR A 220 -10.97 16.91 10.98
N VAL A 221 -9.88 17.71 10.95
CA VAL A 221 -9.94 19.11 11.42
C VAL A 221 -10.56 20.05 10.39
N ASP A 222 -10.66 19.65 9.14
CA ASP A 222 -11.15 20.46 8.02
C ASP A 222 -12.35 19.84 7.27
N GLY A 223 -12.75 18.62 7.65
CA GLY A 223 -13.87 17.92 7.03
C GLY A 223 -13.56 17.33 5.63
N GLU A 224 -12.28 17.19 5.28
CA GLU A 224 -11.85 16.76 3.95
C GLU A 224 -11.34 15.31 3.92
N PHE A 225 -11.48 14.68 2.75
CA PHE A 225 -10.85 13.40 2.48
C PHE A 225 -9.36 13.58 2.15
N THR A 226 -8.52 12.69 2.67
CA THR A 226 -7.16 12.54 2.17
C THR A 226 -7.19 12.17 0.68
N THR A 227 -6.33 12.78 -0.13
CA THR A 227 -6.26 12.51 -1.56
C THR A 227 -5.24 11.41 -1.88
N VAL A 228 -5.35 10.81 -3.07
CA VAL A 228 -4.34 9.87 -3.55
C VAL A 228 -2.98 10.57 -3.77
N ASP A 229 -3.00 11.88 -4.06
CA ASP A 229 -1.79 12.70 -4.21
C ASP A 229 -1.07 12.90 -2.88
N ASP A 230 -1.79 13.15 -1.78
CA ASP A 230 -1.19 13.26 -0.44
C ASP A 230 -0.45 11.99 -0.05
N VAL A 231 -1.08 10.83 -0.30
CA VAL A 231 -0.47 9.53 -0.02
C VAL A 231 0.74 9.28 -0.91
N ALA A 232 0.65 9.61 -2.20
CA ALA A 232 1.74 9.43 -3.15
C ALA A 232 2.93 10.34 -2.85
N ALA A 233 2.68 11.58 -2.39
CA ALA A 233 3.74 12.48 -1.93
C ALA A 233 4.51 11.91 -0.73
N CYS A 234 3.81 11.32 0.25
CA CYS A 234 4.44 10.64 1.37
C CYS A 234 5.21 9.38 0.93
N ALA A 235 4.67 8.62 -0.03
CA ALA A 235 5.36 7.47 -0.60
C ALA A 235 6.66 7.89 -1.30
N LEU A 236 6.64 8.98 -2.07
CA LEU A 236 7.83 9.55 -2.70
C LEU A 236 8.85 10.02 -1.65
N PHE A 237 8.41 10.65 -0.57
CA PHE A 237 9.28 11.07 0.52
C PHE A 237 10.00 9.88 1.16
N PHE A 238 9.29 8.79 1.50
CA PHE A 238 9.90 7.60 2.07
C PHE A 238 10.83 6.89 1.10
N ALA A 239 10.45 6.76 -0.17
CA ALA A 239 11.25 6.10 -1.19
C ALA A 239 12.54 6.87 -1.49
N GLY A 240 12.45 8.19 -1.64
CA GLY A 240 13.54 9.07 -2.01
C GLY A 240 14.40 9.60 -0.85
N PHE A 241 14.19 9.11 0.38
CA PHE A 241 15.00 9.52 1.52
C PHE A 241 16.42 8.94 1.41
N GLU A 242 17.43 9.79 1.47
CA GLU A 242 18.80 9.45 1.06
C GLU A 242 19.59 8.63 2.08
N THR A 243 19.21 8.69 3.37
CA THR A 243 19.94 8.00 4.44
C THR A 243 19.08 6.94 5.13
N ASN A 244 19.68 6.10 5.96
CA ASN A 244 18.99 5.08 6.74
C ASN A 244 18.34 5.62 8.04
N ALA A 245 18.43 6.93 8.30
CA ALA A 245 17.89 7.52 9.51
C ALA A 245 16.36 7.40 9.64
N LEU A 246 15.65 7.35 8.49
CA LEU A 246 14.20 7.24 8.46
C LEU A 246 13.77 5.79 8.17
N THR A 247 13.70 4.97 9.21
CA THR A 247 13.26 3.56 9.13
C THR A 247 12.46 3.17 10.37
N GLY A 248 11.60 2.18 10.25
CA GLY A 248 10.73 1.68 11.32
C GLY A 248 9.62 2.65 11.74
N GLN A 249 9.37 3.70 10.96
CA GLN A 249 8.41 4.76 11.27
C GLN A 249 7.05 4.50 10.65
N SER A 250 6.03 5.13 11.23
CA SER A 250 4.68 5.17 10.66
C SER A 250 4.21 6.63 10.59
N LEU A 251 3.97 7.13 9.37
CA LEU A 251 3.52 8.49 9.13
C LEU A 251 2.01 8.53 8.88
N VAL A 252 1.31 9.31 9.69
CA VAL A 252 -0.12 9.53 9.53
C VAL A 252 -0.38 10.66 8.54
N VAL A 253 -1.32 10.44 7.61
CA VAL A 253 -1.75 11.40 6.57
C VAL A 253 -3.27 11.40 6.57
N SER A 254 -3.91 12.20 7.42
CA SER A 254 -5.33 12.01 7.78
C SER A 254 -6.10 13.29 8.10
N HIS A 255 -5.63 14.46 7.68
CA HIS A 255 -6.28 15.72 8.03
C HIS A 255 -6.53 15.87 9.55
N GLY A 256 -5.53 15.46 10.35
CA GLY A 256 -5.63 15.57 11.81
C GLY A 256 -6.57 14.56 12.48
N TRP A 257 -7.19 13.63 11.74
CA TRP A 257 -8.04 12.59 12.36
C TRP A 257 -7.32 11.84 13.48
N PHE A 258 -6.06 11.45 13.26
CA PHE A 258 -5.23 10.87 14.32
C PHE A 258 -3.93 11.68 14.43
N MET A 259 -3.64 12.15 15.64
CA MET A 259 -2.42 12.88 15.98
C MET A 259 -1.60 12.03 16.97
N GLN A 260 -0.28 11.92 16.72
CA GLN A 260 0.67 11.19 17.59
C GLN A 260 1.27 12.11 18.62
#